data_5e3fdb132abfade131ad769d7fa20c33
#
_entry.id   5e3fdb132abfade131ad769d7fa20c33
#
_cell.length_a   1.000
_cell.length_b   1.000
_cell.length_c   1.000
_cell.angle_alpha   90.00
_cell.angle_beta   90.00
_cell.angle_gamma   90.00
#
_symmetry.space_group_name_H-M   'P 1'
#
loop_
_entity.id
_entity.type
_entity.pdbx_description
1 polymer ?
#
loop_
_entity_poly.entity_id
_entity_poly.type
_entity_poly.pdbx_seq_one_letter_code
_entity_poly.pdbx_strand_id
1 'polypeptide(L)'
;AAGFPANRIFKAPQRTSDIPGAFDAVNVLLTQQPAVKHWLVCGMNDSAVLGAVRALEGRGFAADSSVGIGINGTDCIPELEKEKPTSFYGSMLLSPKRHGSETVTMMYHWIKDGQEPPLDSRTTGILITRENFRQVLKEQGIRE
;
A
#
# COMPACT_ATOMS: atom_id res chain seq x y z
N ALA A 1 17.96 -8.86 1.12
CA ALA A 1 17.17 -8.62 2.33
C ALA A 1 17.74 -7.39 3.04
N ALA A 2 16.87 -6.49 3.51
CA ALA A 2 17.27 -5.22 4.14
C ALA A 2 17.89 -5.39 5.55
N GLY A 3 18.25 -6.62 5.96
CA GLY A 3 18.89 -6.89 7.25
C GLY A 3 17.98 -6.66 8.47
N PHE A 4 16.66 -6.53 8.27
CA PHE A 4 15.73 -6.30 9.37
C PHE A 4 15.61 -7.58 10.24
N PRO A 5 15.79 -7.49 11.57
CA PRO A 5 15.78 -8.68 12.43
C PRO A 5 14.40 -9.36 12.43
N ALA A 6 14.36 -10.66 12.20
CA ALA A 6 13.12 -11.43 12.11
C ALA A 6 12.24 -11.33 13.38
N ASN A 7 12.86 -11.23 14.55
CA ASN A 7 12.16 -11.07 15.83
C ASN A 7 11.51 -9.67 16.04
N ARG A 8 11.73 -8.74 15.11
CA ARG A 8 11.09 -7.43 15.06
C ARG A 8 10.04 -7.32 13.95
N ILE A 9 9.73 -8.42 13.27
CA ILE A 9 8.69 -8.48 12.25
C ILE A 9 7.44 -9.06 12.88
N PHE A 10 6.42 -8.25 12.99
CA PHE A 10 5.12 -8.64 13.55
C PHE A 10 4.09 -8.79 12.44
N LYS A 11 3.26 -9.81 12.53
CA LYS A 11 2.11 -10.01 11.65
C LYS A 11 0.85 -9.58 12.36
N ALA A 12 0.03 -8.76 11.73
CA ALA A 12 -1.28 -8.34 12.21
C ALA A 12 -2.36 -8.89 11.26
N PRO A 13 -2.77 -10.18 11.43
CA PRO A 13 -3.79 -10.77 10.58
C PRO A 13 -5.13 -10.08 10.81
N GLN A 14 -5.70 -9.53 9.74
CA GLN A 14 -6.98 -8.83 9.76
C GLN A 14 -8.11 -9.77 9.36
N ARG A 15 -9.30 -9.56 9.91
CA ARG A 15 -10.50 -10.36 9.58
C ARG A 15 -11.11 -9.96 8.24
N THR A 16 -11.04 -8.68 7.89
CA THR A 16 -11.51 -8.10 6.64
C THR A 16 -10.40 -7.22 6.05
N SER A 17 -10.23 -7.21 4.72
CA SER A 17 -9.17 -6.45 4.04
C SER A 17 -9.55 -4.99 3.78
N ASP A 18 -10.08 -4.33 4.82
CA ASP A 18 -10.55 -2.96 4.83
C ASP A 18 -9.90 -2.13 5.95
N ILE A 19 -10.22 -0.84 6.00
CA ILE A 19 -9.70 0.07 7.02
C ILE A 19 -10.07 -0.37 8.45
N PRO A 20 -11.33 -0.71 8.77
CA PRO A 20 -11.71 -1.18 10.11
C PRO A 20 -10.99 -2.46 10.52
N GLY A 21 -10.94 -3.46 9.65
CA GLY A 21 -10.26 -4.72 9.96
C GLY A 21 -8.77 -4.57 10.25
N ALA A 22 -8.09 -3.71 9.49
CA ALA A 22 -6.69 -3.38 9.73
C ALA A 22 -6.49 -2.57 11.03
N PHE A 23 -7.37 -1.60 11.29
CA PHE A 23 -7.37 -0.82 12.52
C PHE A 23 -7.47 -1.72 13.76
N ASP A 24 -8.42 -2.64 13.78
CA ASP A 24 -8.63 -3.57 14.90
C ASP A 24 -7.41 -4.49 15.09
N ALA A 25 -6.90 -5.09 14.02
CA ALA A 25 -5.76 -5.99 14.08
C ALA A 25 -4.51 -5.30 14.62
N VAL A 26 -4.24 -4.06 14.17
CA VAL A 26 -3.07 -3.29 14.62
C VAL A 26 -3.25 -2.80 16.06
N ASN A 27 -4.44 -2.40 16.49
CA ASN A 27 -4.70 -2.06 17.90
C ASN A 27 -4.40 -3.21 18.85
N VAL A 28 -4.75 -4.44 18.47
CA VAL A 28 -4.39 -5.65 19.24
C VAL A 28 -2.87 -5.79 19.32
N LEU A 29 -2.18 -5.68 18.19
CA LEU A 29 -0.72 -5.76 18.13
C LEU A 29 -0.04 -4.69 18.98
N LEU A 30 -0.49 -3.45 18.92
CA LEU A 30 0.07 -2.33 19.69
C LEU A 30 -0.10 -2.56 21.21
N THR A 31 -1.20 -3.19 21.62
CA THR A 31 -1.42 -3.57 23.03
C THR A 31 -0.45 -4.66 23.48
N GLN A 32 -0.10 -5.60 22.60
CA GLN A 32 0.84 -6.68 22.86
C GLN A 32 2.31 -6.21 22.85
N GLN A 33 2.60 -5.09 22.20
CA GLN A 33 3.96 -4.57 21.99
C GLN A 33 4.15 -3.15 22.55
N PRO A 34 3.88 -2.89 23.84
CA PRO A 34 3.88 -1.53 24.40
C PRO A 34 5.27 -0.87 24.45
N ALA A 35 6.33 -1.67 24.37
CA ALA A 35 7.71 -1.19 24.43
C ALA A 35 8.20 -0.65 23.07
N VAL A 36 7.54 -0.96 21.97
CA VAL A 36 7.96 -0.52 20.63
C VAL A 36 7.57 0.94 20.43
N LYS A 37 8.56 1.78 20.07
CA LYS A 37 8.40 3.24 19.93
C LYS A 37 8.40 3.71 18.49
N HIS A 38 8.85 2.89 17.54
CA HIS A 38 8.91 3.23 16.12
C HIS A 38 8.32 2.08 15.29
N TRP A 39 7.48 2.41 14.33
CA TRP A 39 6.80 1.43 13.51
C TRP A 39 7.00 1.69 12.01
N LEU A 40 7.36 0.65 11.29
CA LEU A 40 7.23 0.59 9.84
C LEU A 40 6.07 -0.36 9.51
N VAL A 41 5.09 0.13 8.78
CA VAL A 41 3.91 -0.63 8.41
C VAL A 41 3.85 -0.83 6.91
N CYS A 42 3.68 -2.07 6.49
CA CYS A 42 3.40 -2.45 5.12
C CYS A 42 2.13 -3.29 5.08
N GLY A 43 1.35 -3.16 4.05
CA GLY A 43 0.12 -3.94 3.85
C GLY A 43 -0.04 -4.39 2.41
N MET A 44 -1.00 -5.28 2.18
CA MET A 44 -1.30 -5.81 0.86
C MET A 44 -2.06 -4.82 -0.04
N ASN A 45 -2.59 -3.74 0.53
CA ASN A 45 -3.27 -2.64 -0.16
C ASN A 45 -3.21 -1.36 0.67
N ASP A 46 -3.64 -0.23 0.09
CA ASP A 46 -3.69 1.06 0.77
C ASP A 46 -4.62 1.04 1.99
N SER A 47 -5.78 0.40 1.88
CA SER A 47 -6.78 0.35 2.95
C SER A 47 -6.25 -0.33 4.21
N ALA A 48 -5.46 -1.40 4.06
CA ALA A 48 -4.82 -2.07 5.18
C ALA A 48 -3.82 -1.15 5.90
N VAL A 49 -3.03 -0.40 5.15
CA VAL A 49 -2.05 0.54 5.73
C VAL A 49 -2.74 1.77 6.32
N LEU A 50 -3.78 2.29 5.68
CA LEU A 50 -4.59 3.38 6.23
C LEU A 50 -5.22 3.02 7.58
N GLY A 51 -5.79 1.82 7.70
CA GLY A 51 -6.32 1.32 8.98
C GLY A 51 -5.24 1.20 10.06
N ALA A 52 -4.07 0.66 9.69
CA ALA A 52 -2.94 0.56 10.60
C ALA A 52 -2.43 1.94 11.06
N VAL A 53 -2.31 2.90 10.14
CA VAL A 53 -1.93 4.28 10.45
C VAL A 53 -2.93 4.92 11.41
N ARG A 54 -4.23 4.73 11.22
CA ARG A 54 -5.25 5.23 12.16
C ARG A 54 -5.09 4.65 13.56
N ALA A 55 -4.77 3.35 13.66
CA ALA A 55 -4.51 2.71 14.95
C ALA A 55 -3.26 3.28 15.65
N LEU A 56 -2.19 3.53 14.89
CA LEU A 56 -0.96 4.14 15.38
C LEU A 56 -1.20 5.58 15.86
N GLU A 57 -1.86 6.41 15.06
CA GLU A 57 -2.20 7.79 15.40
C GLU A 57 -3.11 7.86 16.63
N GLY A 58 -4.08 6.96 16.74
CA GLY A 58 -4.93 6.82 17.93
C GLY A 58 -4.17 6.45 19.23
N ARG A 59 -2.96 5.93 19.12
CA ARG A 59 -2.04 5.62 20.22
C ARG A 59 -0.96 6.69 20.41
N GLY A 60 -1.03 7.81 19.68
CA GLY A 60 -0.11 8.94 19.81
C GLY A 60 1.17 8.83 18.97
N PHE A 61 1.29 7.85 18.09
CA PHE A 61 2.37 7.83 17.11
C PHE A 61 2.11 8.87 16.00
N ALA A 62 3.17 9.50 15.53
CA ALA A 62 3.10 10.51 14.48
C ALA A 62 4.07 10.18 13.33
N ALA A 63 4.17 11.04 12.34
CA ALA A 63 5.01 10.83 11.16
C ALA A 63 6.52 10.73 11.45
N ASP A 64 6.97 11.14 12.61
CA ASP A 64 8.35 11.02 13.09
C ASP A 64 8.65 9.68 13.77
N SER A 65 7.61 8.98 14.21
CA SER A 65 7.71 7.73 14.96
C SER A 65 7.09 6.54 14.24
N SER A 66 6.35 6.78 13.17
CA SER A 66 5.76 5.71 12.37
C SER A 66 5.67 6.06 10.89
N VAL A 67 5.86 5.03 10.04
CA VAL A 67 5.83 5.14 8.58
C VAL A 67 4.99 4.02 8.01
N GLY A 68 3.97 4.36 7.22
CA GLY A 68 3.13 3.43 6.49
C GLY A 68 3.35 3.53 4.98
N ILE A 69 3.55 2.40 4.32
CA ILE A 69 3.68 2.31 2.86
C ILE A 69 2.65 1.31 2.34
N GLY A 70 1.74 1.82 1.50
CA GLY A 70 0.69 1.06 0.85
C GLY A 70 1.08 0.47 -0.49
N ILE A 71 0.15 -0.23 -1.08
CA ILE A 71 0.18 -0.75 -2.45
C ILE A 71 -1.20 -0.50 -3.08
N ASN A 72 -1.24 -0.19 -4.34
CA ASN A 72 -2.32 0.16 -5.22
C ASN A 72 -2.20 1.62 -5.68
N GLY A 73 -2.12 2.57 -4.75
CA GLY A 73 -1.82 3.98 -5.04
C GLY A 73 -3.05 4.81 -5.41
N THR A 74 -4.27 4.26 -5.33
CA THR A 74 -5.51 4.97 -5.66
C THR A 74 -6.34 5.31 -4.44
N ASP A 75 -6.44 4.40 -3.47
CA ASP A 75 -7.26 4.59 -2.27
C ASP A 75 -6.59 5.54 -1.26
N CYS A 76 -5.27 5.72 -1.38
CA CYS A 76 -4.50 6.61 -0.51
C CYS A 76 -4.55 8.09 -0.92
N ILE A 77 -5.10 8.44 -2.08
CA ILE A 77 -5.07 9.81 -2.60
C ILE A 77 -5.63 10.83 -1.61
N PRO A 78 -6.81 10.62 -0.98
CA PRO A 78 -7.32 11.55 0.02
C PRO A 78 -6.40 11.74 1.23
N GLU A 79 -5.59 10.72 1.55
CA GLU A 79 -4.60 10.80 2.62
C GLU A 79 -3.41 11.66 2.24
N LEU A 80 -2.93 11.52 1.01
CA LEU A 80 -1.81 12.31 0.47
C LEU A 80 -2.21 13.78 0.23
N GLU A 81 -3.50 14.08 0.07
CA GLU A 81 -4.04 15.44 -0.10
C GLU A 81 -4.17 16.23 1.21
N LYS A 82 -4.09 15.59 2.37
CA LYS A 82 -4.21 16.29 3.65
C LYS A 82 -3.12 17.35 3.81
N GLU A 83 -3.45 18.49 4.42
CA GLU A 83 -2.49 19.56 4.68
C GLU A 83 -1.35 19.12 5.62
N LYS A 84 -1.72 18.38 6.67
CA LYS A 84 -0.75 17.90 7.67
C LYS A 84 -0.23 16.51 7.28
N PRO A 85 1.08 16.26 7.36
CA PRO A 85 1.64 14.94 7.23
C PRO A 85 1.05 13.97 8.27
N THR A 86 0.75 12.76 7.81
CA THR A 86 0.31 11.65 8.66
C THR A 86 1.39 10.56 8.63
N SER A 87 1.23 9.52 9.42
CA SER A 87 2.11 8.35 9.35
C SER A 87 2.03 7.60 8.02
N PHE A 88 1.07 7.90 7.16
CA PHE A 88 1.02 7.36 5.79
C PHE A 88 2.00 8.11 4.89
N TYR A 89 3.15 7.50 4.64
CA TYR A 89 4.22 8.10 3.85
C TYR A 89 3.92 8.10 2.34
N GLY A 90 3.43 6.96 1.84
CA GLY A 90 3.18 6.81 0.41
C GLY A 90 2.65 5.43 0.04
N SER A 91 2.49 5.21 -1.25
CA SER A 91 2.03 3.93 -1.80
C SER A 91 2.77 3.58 -3.09
N MET A 92 2.93 2.28 -3.33
CA MET A 92 3.37 1.77 -4.62
C MET A 92 2.19 1.82 -5.58
N LEU A 93 2.15 2.86 -6.43
CA LEU A 93 1.14 2.99 -7.48
C LEU A 93 1.35 1.88 -8.51
N LEU A 94 0.33 1.07 -8.70
CA LEU A 94 0.24 0.12 -9.80
C LEU A 94 -0.47 0.82 -10.97
N SER A 95 -0.16 0.41 -12.20
CA SER A 95 -0.87 0.94 -13.38
C SER A 95 -2.09 0.08 -13.70
N PRO A 96 -3.31 0.45 -13.27
CA PRO A 96 -4.52 -0.35 -13.53
C PRO A 96 -4.82 -0.41 -15.02
N LYS A 97 -4.55 0.66 -15.76
CA LYS A 97 -4.70 0.71 -17.22
C LYS A 97 -3.80 -0.30 -17.91
N ARG A 98 -2.51 -0.33 -17.53
CA ARG A 98 -1.56 -1.27 -18.10
C ARG A 98 -1.94 -2.72 -17.77
N HIS A 99 -2.23 -3.01 -16.51
CA HIS A 99 -2.61 -4.36 -16.07
C HIS A 99 -3.86 -4.85 -16.80
N GLY A 100 -4.88 -4.02 -16.91
CA GLY A 100 -6.10 -4.37 -17.63
C GLY A 100 -5.85 -4.61 -19.12
N SER A 101 -5.18 -3.67 -19.81
CA SER A 101 -4.95 -3.79 -21.25
C SER A 101 -4.00 -4.95 -21.60
N GLU A 102 -2.92 -5.14 -20.88
CA GLU A 102 -1.98 -6.24 -21.13
C GLU A 102 -2.65 -7.61 -20.93
N THR A 103 -3.42 -7.77 -19.85
CA THR A 103 -4.13 -9.02 -19.58
C THR A 103 -5.14 -9.35 -20.69
N VAL A 104 -5.96 -8.38 -21.09
CA VAL A 104 -6.93 -8.57 -22.17
C VAL A 104 -6.23 -8.87 -23.49
N THR A 105 -5.14 -8.17 -23.81
CA THR A 105 -4.37 -8.38 -25.04
C THR A 105 -3.74 -9.79 -25.06
N MET A 106 -3.15 -10.23 -23.96
CA MET A 106 -2.58 -11.58 -23.84
C MET A 106 -3.67 -12.64 -24.01
N MET A 107 -4.83 -12.48 -23.38
CA MET A 107 -5.97 -13.40 -23.55
C MET A 107 -6.50 -13.41 -24.98
N TYR A 108 -6.58 -12.24 -25.63
CA TYR A 108 -7.02 -12.14 -27.03
C TYR A 108 -6.08 -12.93 -27.96
N HIS A 109 -4.76 -12.74 -27.84
CA HIS A 109 -3.79 -13.46 -28.66
C HIS A 109 -3.77 -14.95 -28.35
N TRP A 110 -3.99 -15.36 -27.10
CA TRP A 110 -4.08 -16.76 -26.76
C TRP A 110 -5.27 -17.43 -27.46
N ILE A 111 -6.43 -16.81 -27.39
CA ILE A 111 -7.65 -17.36 -28.01
C ILE A 111 -7.58 -17.33 -29.53
N LYS A 112 -7.10 -16.22 -30.12
CA LYS A 112 -7.10 -16.01 -31.55
C LYS A 112 -5.94 -16.71 -32.27
N ASP A 113 -4.76 -16.60 -31.70
CA ASP A 113 -3.52 -16.94 -32.39
C ASP A 113 -2.81 -18.15 -31.73
N GLY A 114 -3.36 -18.72 -30.66
CA GLY A 114 -2.74 -19.82 -29.90
C GLY A 114 -1.49 -19.41 -29.13
N GLN A 115 -1.23 -18.11 -28.96
CA GLN A 115 -0.06 -17.62 -28.23
C GLN A 115 -0.32 -17.67 -26.72
N GLU A 116 0.19 -18.69 -26.04
CA GLU A 116 0.05 -18.79 -24.59
C GLU A 116 0.73 -17.61 -23.89
N PRO A 117 0.06 -16.98 -22.88
CA PRO A 117 0.68 -15.96 -22.07
C PRO A 117 1.80 -16.55 -21.22
N PRO A 118 2.83 -15.76 -20.86
CA PRO A 118 3.87 -16.21 -19.94
C PRO A 118 3.26 -16.59 -18.59
N LEU A 119 3.81 -17.64 -17.94
CA LEU A 119 3.37 -18.09 -16.61
C LEU A 119 3.56 -17.03 -15.52
N ASP A 120 4.50 -16.12 -15.69
CA ASP A 120 4.80 -15.03 -14.77
C ASP A 120 5.06 -13.74 -15.56
N SER A 121 4.21 -12.75 -15.35
CA SER A 121 4.37 -11.41 -15.91
C SER A 121 4.41 -10.40 -14.78
N ARG A 122 5.60 -9.84 -14.52
CA ARG A 122 5.82 -8.89 -13.43
C ARG A 122 5.80 -7.47 -13.92
N THR A 123 5.14 -6.62 -13.17
CA THR A 123 5.15 -5.18 -13.37
C THR A 123 5.81 -4.48 -12.19
N THR A 124 6.42 -3.34 -12.43
CA THR A 124 6.97 -2.48 -11.38
C THR A 124 5.95 -1.41 -11.01
N GLY A 125 5.83 -1.12 -9.73
CA GLY A 125 5.09 0.04 -9.24
C GLY A 125 5.96 1.29 -9.18
N ILE A 126 5.33 2.45 -9.08
CA ILE A 126 5.96 3.75 -8.85
C ILE A 126 5.61 4.19 -7.44
N LEU A 127 6.61 4.52 -6.62
CA LEU A 127 6.34 5.05 -5.29
C LEU A 127 5.76 6.47 -5.42
N ILE A 128 4.52 6.63 -5.02
CA ILE A 128 3.87 7.94 -4.88
C ILE A 128 3.89 8.37 -3.42
N THR A 129 4.22 9.62 -3.22
CA THR A 129 4.27 10.29 -1.92
C THR A 129 3.49 11.60 -2.00
N ARG A 130 3.34 12.27 -0.89
CA ARG A 130 2.72 13.60 -0.83
C ARG A 130 3.34 14.61 -1.79
N GLU A 131 4.63 14.47 -2.08
CA GLU A 131 5.38 15.42 -2.90
C GLU A 131 5.15 15.21 -4.41
N ASN A 132 4.99 13.94 -4.85
CA ASN A 132 5.01 13.61 -6.27
C ASN A 132 3.71 13.03 -6.83
N PHE A 133 2.73 12.67 -5.98
CA PHE A 133 1.56 11.89 -6.44
C PHE A 133 0.77 12.58 -7.55
N ARG A 134 0.59 13.91 -7.50
CA ARG A 134 -0.18 14.64 -8.52
C ARG A 134 0.48 14.53 -9.90
N GLN A 135 1.79 14.75 -9.96
CA GLN A 135 2.54 14.63 -11.20
C GLN A 135 2.50 13.20 -11.73
N VAL A 136 2.78 12.21 -10.87
CA VAL A 136 2.80 10.81 -11.29
C VAL A 136 1.43 10.33 -11.75
N LEU A 137 0.34 10.70 -11.08
CA LEU A 137 -1.03 10.35 -11.50
C LEU A 137 -1.38 10.94 -12.86
N LYS A 138 -0.97 12.19 -13.12
CA LYS A 138 -1.15 12.85 -14.42
C LYS A 138 -0.36 12.12 -15.52
N GLU A 139 0.92 11.83 -15.29
CA GLU A 139 1.78 11.10 -16.24
C GLU A 139 1.22 9.69 -16.55
N GLN A 140 0.60 9.04 -15.58
CA GLN A 140 -0.04 7.74 -15.76
C GLN A 140 -1.47 7.80 -16.35
N GLY A 141 -2.00 9.01 -16.60
CA GLY A 141 -3.34 9.23 -17.14
C GLY A 141 -4.46 8.75 -16.23
N ILE A 142 -4.24 8.77 -14.91
CA ILE A 142 -5.21 8.36 -13.88
C ILE A 142 -6.02 9.57 -13.41
N ARG A 143 -5.41 10.75 -13.38
CA ARG A 143 -6.04 12.04 -13.10
C ARG A 143 -5.53 13.10 -14.06
N GLU A 144 -6.39 14.10 -14.38
CA GLU A 144 -6.02 15.31 -15.14
C GLU A 144 -5.22 16.32 -14.29
#